data_b6eb1b15fee88e39a439f39d7107dfa5
#
_entry.id   b6eb1b15fee88e39a439f39d7107dfa5
#
_cell.length_a   1.000
_cell.length_b   1.000
_cell.length_c   1.000
_cell.angle_alpha   90.00
_cell.angle_beta   90.00
_cell.angle_gamma   90.00
#
_symmetry.space_group_name_H-M   'P 1'
#
loop_
_entity.id
_entity.type
_entity.pdbx_description
1 polymer ?
#
loop_
_entity_poly.entity_id
_entity_poly.type
_entity_poly.pdbx_seq_one_letter_code
_entity_poly.pdbx_strand_id
1 'polypeptide(L)'
;MSQEKNTYTHINHVRLTMNTRDLSDDVIFSIKKNKSLSIYGGIPENILLDLAEIIKDIDGFKLIVILEDNSSNDSINSLDILSFLPNIHHLDILVHQATPLSHIDALDHINDLRTFTISGNLNKNIDFSPLRKFDKISSLYVNDLIFPDKYYDIINNNPIENLSLRKVVLANLDKKNSMKNLEVLNELIDEQTLASKFPNINHLSLTNCRKLSDFLFLSCLNLERLDINTVKGLISIPKLKSETLHTLQILNCQNLEDISYIYDLKNLKNLAITSSKVDFQNISDVFFKLSLQNFYFLSNKNKENEMFENLAIKHKVNNSAM
;
A
#
# COMPACT_ATOMS: atom_id res chain seq x y z
N MET A 1 6.33 9.68 41.98
CA MET A 1 6.87 9.64 40.63
C MET A 1 6.26 8.43 39.93
N SER A 2 5.26 8.62 39.10
CA SER A 2 4.58 7.55 38.38
C SER A 2 5.55 7.03 37.29
N GLN A 3 5.90 5.74 37.35
CA GLN A 3 6.60 5.06 36.27
C GLN A 3 5.69 5.11 35.05
N GLU A 4 6.03 5.91 34.07
CA GLU A 4 5.41 5.84 32.75
C GLU A 4 5.72 4.46 32.16
N LYS A 5 4.67 3.64 32.02
CA LYS A 5 4.76 2.37 31.31
C LYS A 5 5.02 2.68 29.83
N ASN A 6 6.29 2.57 29.42
CA ASN A 6 6.73 2.83 28.02
C ASN A 6 6.33 1.72 27.02
N THR A 7 5.34 0.91 27.36
CA THR A 7 4.74 -0.08 26.47
C THR A 7 3.30 0.37 26.20
N TYR A 8 3.02 0.78 24.97
CA TYR A 8 1.68 1.22 24.59
C TYR A 8 0.98 0.08 23.84
N THR A 9 -0.15 -0.38 24.40
CA THR A 9 -1.11 -1.22 23.67
C THR A 9 -2.20 -0.31 23.12
N HIS A 10 -2.11 0.08 21.85
CA HIS A 10 -3.31 0.50 21.13
C HIS A 10 -4.16 -0.72 20.82
N ILE A 11 -5.48 -0.54 20.80
CA ILE A 11 -6.53 -1.59 20.83
C ILE A 11 -6.24 -2.87 20.01
N ASN A 12 -5.23 -2.90 19.14
CA ASN A 12 -4.83 -4.10 18.36
C ASN A 12 -3.33 -4.14 17.99
N HIS A 13 -2.44 -3.37 18.63
CA HIS A 13 -1.05 -3.34 18.21
C HIS A 13 -0.09 -3.08 19.38
N VAL A 14 0.93 -3.94 19.53
CA VAL A 14 1.97 -3.79 20.57
C VAL A 14 3.10 -2.93 19.99
N ARG A 15 3.49 -1.91 20.73
CA ARG A 15 4.63 -1.05 20.43
C ARG A 15 5.70 -1.22 21.51
N LEU A 16 6.91 -1.59 21.09
CA LEU A 16 8.09 -1.66 21.95
C LEU A 16 9.07 -0.54 21.58
N THR A 17 9.81 -0.06 22.58
CA THR A 17 10.77 1.04 22.41
C THR A 17 12.06 0.74 23.16
N MET A 18 13.09 1.55 22.98
CA MET A 18 14.35 1.48 23.72
C MET A 18 14.17 1.54 25.27
N ASN A 19 13.03 2.03 25.75
CA ASN A 19 12.71 2.10 27.18
C ASN A 19 11.94 0.88 27.69
N THR A 20 11.61 -0.09 26.84
CA THR A 20 10.98 -1.35 27.26
C THR A 20 11.96 -2.13 28.13
N ARG A 21 11.56 -2.50 29.34
CA ARG A 21 12.42 -3.18 30.32
C ARG A 21 12.04 -4.65 30.54
N ASP A 22 10.77 -4.96 30.33
CA ASP A 22 10.20 -6.30 30.46
C ASP A 22 9.00 -6.47 29.53
N LEU A 23 8.57 -7.70 29.31
CA LEU A 23 7.37 -8.07 28.59
C LEU A 23 6.37 -8.66 29.60
N SER A 24 5.41 -7.84 30.04
CA SER A 24 4.34 -8.31 30.92
C SER A 24 3.46 -9.36 30.23
N ASP A 25 2.76 -10.19 31.02
CA ASP A 25 1.85 -11.23 30.49
C ASP A 25 0.80 -10.66 29.55
N ASP A 26 0.28 -9.46 29.81
CA ASP A 26 -0.68 -8.79 28.92
C ASP A 26 -0.06 -8.40 27.56
N VAL A 27 1.20 -7.98 27.56
CA VAL A 27 1.96 -7.67 26.35
C VAL A 27 2.20 -8.95 25.54
N ILE A 28 2.65 -10.02 26.22
CA ILE A 28 2.88 -11.34 25.60
C ILE A 28 1.58 -11.88 25.01
N PHE A 29 0.48 -11.81 25.75
CA PHE A 29 -0.83 -12.21 25.26
C PHE A 29 -1.24 -11.42 24.01
N SER A 30 -1.04 -10.10 24.00
CA SER A 30 -1.36 -9.23 22.89
C SER A 30 -0.51 -9.54 21.64
N ILE A 31 0.80 -9.79 21.81
CA ILE A 31 1.70 -10.23 20.74
C ILE A 31 1.20 -11.54 20.10
N LYS A 32 0.91 -12.54 20.93
CA LYS A 32 0.44 -13.85 20.45
C LYS A 32 -0.91 -13.76 19.76
N LYS A 33 -1.84 -13.00 20.31
CA LYS A 33 -3.18 -12.79 19.75
C LYS A 33 -3.15 -12.07 18.39
N ASN A 34 -2.37 -11.00 18.30
CA ASN A 34 -2.34 -10.15 17.09
C ASN A 34 -1.32 -10.65 16.07
N LYS A 35 -0.41 -11.54 16.47
CA LYS A 35 0.71 -12.02 15.65
C LYS A 35 1.53 -10.89 15.04
N SER A 36 1.64 -9.77 15.74
CA SER A 36 2.33 -8.57 15.25
C SER A 36 2.82 -7.68 16.36
N LEU A 37 3.93 -6.99 16.10
CA LEU A 37 4.42 -5.90 16.94
C LEU A 37 5.21 -4.87 16.13
N SER A 38 5.41 -3.68 16.71
CA SER A 38 6.32 -2.66 16.21
C SER A 38 7.46 -2.39 17.17
N ILE A 39 8.67 -2.20 16.64
CA ILE A 39 9.86 -1.73 17.36
C ILE A 39 10.18 -0.31 16.88
N TYR A 40 10.29 0.63 17.81
CA TYR A 40 10.53 2.05 17.56
C TYR A 40 11.87 2.50 18.15
N GLY A 41 12.75 3.01 17.29
CA GLY A 41 14.00 3.65 17.73
C GLY A 41 14.94 2.74 18.50
N GLY A 42 14.87 1.42 18.23
CA GLY A 42 15.68 0.41 18.90
C GLY A 42 15.00 -0.29 20.09
N ILE A 43 15.67 -1.33 20.58
CA ILE A 43 15.19 -2.18 21.68
C ILE A 43 16.41 -2.81 22.40
N PRO A 44 16.36 -3.04 23.72
CA PRO A 44 17.40 -3.77 24.45
C PRO A 44 17.52 -5.23 23.99
N GLU A 45 18.75 -5.75 23.96
CA GLU A 45 19.04 -7.12 23.49
C GLU A 45 18.33 -8.20 24.31
N ASN A 46 18.24 -8.05 25.65
CA ASN A 46 17.53 -8.99 26.49
C ASN A 46 16.04 -9.12 26.12
N ILE A 47 15.39 -8.03 25.71
CA ILE A 47 14.01 -8.04 25.24
C ILE A 47 13.89 -8.76 23.89
N LEU A 48 14.88 -8.63 23.00
CA LEU A 48 14.91 -9.37 21.72
C LEU A 48 15.01 -10.88 21.95
N LEU A 49 15.81 -11.33 22.91
CA LEU A 49 15.91 -12.75 23.29
C LEU A 49 14.57 -13.29 23.81
N ASP A 50 13.90 -12.53 24.69
CA ASP A 50 12.57 -12.90 25.19
C ASP A 50 11.54 -12.95 24.05
N LEU A 51 11.59 -11.97 23.15
CA LEU A 51 10.71 -11.94 21.96
C LEU A 51 10.94 -13.15 21.04
N ALA A 52 12.20 -13.54 20.81
CA ALA A 52 12.53 -14.69 19.99
C ALA A 52 11.83 -15.96 20.49
N GLU A 53 11.85 -16.20 21.81
CA GLU A 53 11.16 -17.33 22.44
C GLU A 53 9.63 -17.23 22.35
N ILE A 54 9.08 -16.02 22.44
CA ILE A 54 7.62 -15.80 22.34
C ILE A 54 7.10 -16.07 20.93
N ILE A 55 7.86 -15.65 19.89
CA ILE A 55 7.38 -15.66 18.51
C ILE A 55 7.79 -16.91 17.71
N LYS A 56 8.71 -17.73 18.21
CA LYS A 56 9.31 -18.87 17.47
C LYS A 56 8.29 -19.82 16.84
N ASP A 57 7.13 -20.00 17.50
CA ASP A 57 6.08 -20.92 17.09
C ASP A 57 4.85 -20.19 16.48
N ILE A 58 4.97 -18.89 16.20
CA ILE A 58 3.86 -18.09 15.66
C ILE A 58 3.99 -18.03 14.13
N ASP A 59 3.24 -18.86 13.42
CA ASP A 59 3.16 -18.75 11.95
C ASP A 59 2.46 -17.44 11.52
N GLY A 60 2.99 -16.81 10.47
CA GLY A 60 2.48 -15.55 9.94
C GLY A 60 2.79 -14.34 10.84
N PHE A 61 3.88 -14.38 11.63
CA PHE A 61 4.25 -13.26 12.48
C PHE A 61 4.71 -12.04 11.69
N LYS A 62 4.17 -10.86 12.04
CA LYS A 62 4.51 -9.57 11.44
C LYS A 62 5.34 -8.72 12.39
N LEU A 63 6.50 -8.27 11.91
CA LEU A 63 7.35 -7.28 12.56
C LEU A 63 7.33 -5.97 11.77
N ILE A 64 7.13 -4.85 12.48
CA ILE A 64 7.32 -3.51 11.95
C ILE A 64 8.53 -2.89 12.65
N VAL A 65 9.56 -2.57 11.90
CA VAL A 65 10.78 -1.92 12.40
C VAL A 65 10.76 -0.45 11.97
N ILE A 66 10.80 0.45 12.95
CA ILE A 66 10.82 1.89 12.70
C ILE A 66 12.17 2.40 13.18
N LEU A 67 13.05 2.73 12.25
CA LEU A 67 14.38 3.28 12.51
C LEU A 67 14.27 4.80 12.70
N GLU A 68 14.73 5.29 13.84
CA GLU A 68 14.69 6.71 14.24
C GLU A 68 16.09 7.19 14.67
N ASP A 69 16.32 8.50 14.71
CA ASP A 69 17.61 9.06 15.16
C ASP A 69 17.88 8.89 16.67
N ASN A 70 16.84 8.59 17.45
CA ASN A 70 16.94 8.41 18.89
C ASN A 70 17.44 7.00 19.22
N SER A 71 18.70 6.86 19.59
CA SER A 71 19.28 5.61 20.12
C SER A 71 19.84 5.81 21.51
N SER A 72 19.64 4.83 22.39
CA SER A 72 20.44 4.71 23.63
C SER A 72 21.62 3.77 23.35
N ASN A 73 22.73 3.94 24.09
CA ASN A 73 23.90 3.07 23.92
C ASN A 73 23.62 1.59 24.22
N ASP A 74 22.51 1.28 24.92
CA ASP A 74 22.14 -0.06 25.35
C ASP A 74 21.02 -0.68 24.48
N SER A 75 20.69 -0.08 23.33
CA SER A 75 19.64 -0.58 22.44
C SER A 75 20.13 -0.74 21.00
N ILE A 76 19.66 -1.80 20.34
CA ILE A 76 19.93 -2.06 18.90
C ILE A 76 18.89 -1.27 18.10
N ASN A 77 19.31 -0.18 17.45
CA ASN A 77 18.50 0.64 16.54
C ASN A 77 19.01 0.48 15.10
N SER A 78 19.02 -0.76 14.64
CA SER A 78 19.40 -1.13 13.28
C SER A 78 18.63 -2.39 12.85
N LEU A 79 18.81 -2.83 11.61
CA LEU A 79 18.24 -4.10 11.15
C LEU A 79 18.92 -5.33 11.79
N ASP A 80 20.02 -5.17 12.55
CA ASP A 80 20.67 -6.28 13.27
C ASP A 80 19.74 -6.98 14.26
N ILE A 81 18.64 -6.33 14.69
CA ILE A 81 17.56 -6.97 15.45
C ILE A 81 17.02 -8.23 14.77
N LEU A 82 17.10 -8.32 13.43
CA LEU A 82 16.61 -9.47 12.67
C LEU A 82 17.42 -10.74 12.92
N SER A 83 18.68 -10.63 13.39
CA SER A 83 19.49 -11.78 13.79
C SER A 83 18.92 -12.55 14.99
N PHE A 84 18.14 -11.88 15.82
CA PHE A 84 17.45 -12.48 16.96
C PHE A 84 16.07 -13.07 16.59
N LEU A 85 15.49 -12.65 15.47
CA LEU A 85 14.09 -12.92 15.11
C LEU A 85 13.96 -13.62 13.73
N PRO A 86 14.57 -14.83 13.55
CA PRO A 86 14.64 -15.49 12.24
C PRO A 86 13.29 -15.98 11.70
N ASN A 87 12.26 -16.10 12.57
CA ASN A 87 10.96 -16.66 12.23
C ASN A 87 9.89 -15.60 11.87
N ILE A 88 10.33 -14.47 11.32
CA ILE A 88 9.43 -13.42 10.82
C ILE A 88 8.97 -13.79 9.40
N HIS A 89 7.67 -13.67 9.15
CA HIS A 89 7.08 -13.92 7.83
C HIS A 89 6.66 -12.64 7.10
N HIS A 90 6.36 -11.58 7.86
CA HIS A 90 5.95 -10.28 7.33
C HIS A 90 6.81 -9.19 7.97
N LEU A 91 7.54 -8.45 7.17
CA LEU A 91 8.45 -7.40 7.63
C LEU A 91 8.13 -6.07 6.96
N ASP A 92 7.84 -5.07 7.78
CA ASP A 92 7.73 -3.67 7.37
C ASP A 92 8.90 -2.88 7.95
N ILE A 93 9.67 -2.19 7.11
CA ILE A 93 10.77 -1.32 7.51
C ILE A 93 10.39 0.13 7.18
N LEU A 94 10.32 0.97 8.20
CA LEU A 94 10.05 2.41 8.11
C LEU A 94 11.29 3.17 8.57
N VAL A 95 11.91 3.93 7.67
CA VAL A 95 13.16 4.64 7.93
C VAL A 95 12.88 6.11 8.14
N HIS A 96 12.83 6.56 9.40
CA HIS A 96 12.60 7.95 9.78
C HIS A 96 13.89 8.66 10.21
N GLN A 97 15.01 7.94 10.35
CA GLN A 97 16.31 8.51 10.68
C GLN A 97 16.83 9.43 9.57
N ALA A 98 17.65 10.42 9.94
CA ALA A 98 18.26 11.38 9.02
C ALA A 98 19.26 10.70 8.08
N THR A 99 19.99 9.69 8.55
CA THR A 99 20.92 8.90 7.73
C THR A 99 20.15 7.91 6.88
N PRO A 100 20.29 7.95 5.55
CA PRO A 100 19.60 6.99 4.68
C PRO A 100 20.02 5.54 4.92
N LEU A 101 19.06 4.62 4.98
CA LEU A 101 19.34 3.19 5.06
C LEU A 101 20.04 2.73 3.76
N SER A 102 21.25 2.14 3.90
CA SER A 102 22.10 1.79 2.77
C SER A 102 22.05 0.31 2.39
N HIS A 103 21.74 -0.58 3.33
CA HIS A 103 21.75 -2.03 3.15
C HIS A 103 20.64 -2.70 3.94
N ILE A 104 20.26 -3.88 3.46
CA ILE A 104 19.27 -4.77 4.07
C ILE A 104 19.83 -6.19 4.25
N ASP A 105 21.15 -6.32 4.38
CA ASP A 105 21.85 -7.62 4.49
C ASP A 105 21.39 -8.42 5.71
N ALA A 106 20.89 -7.75 6.75
CA ALA A 106 20.29 -8.39 7.92
C ALA A 106 19.10 -9.30 7.58
N LEU A 107 18.49 -9.15 6.39
CA LEU A 107 17.50 -10.11 5.89
C LEU A 107 18.05 -11.53 5.76
N ASP A 108 19.38 -11.70 5.65
CA ASP A 108 20.02 -13.02 5.61
C ASP A 108 19.73 -13.87 6.85
N HIS A 109 19.36 -13.27 7.96
CA HIS A 109 18.96 -13.98 9.18
C HIS A 109 17.51 -14.51 9.15
N ILE A 110 16.64 -14.02 8.25
CA ILE A 110 15.24 -14.44 8.17
C ILE A 110 15.12 -15.75 7.37
N ASN A 111 14.34 -16.71 7.86
CA ASN A 111 14.18 -18.02 7.22
C ASN A 111 13.10 -18.05 6.12
N ASP A 112 11.93 -17.44 6.35
CA ASP A 112 10.78 -17.51 5.43
C ASP A 112 10.06 -16.15 5.40
N LEU A 113 10.27 -15.36 4.34
CA LEU A 113 9.66 -14.05 4.17
C LEU A 113 8.55 -14.13 3.11
N ARG A 114 7.34 -13.70 3.49
CA ARG A 114 6.13 -13.72 2.64
C ARG A 114 5.66 -12.32 2.26
N THR A 115 5.94 -11.33 3.12
CA THR A 115 5.66 -9.92 2.84
C THR A 115 6.85 -9.07 3.20
N PHE A 116 7.25 -8.22 2.26
CA PHE A 116 8.31 -7.23 2.48
C PHE A 116 7.81 -5.84 2.11
N THR A 117 7.89 -4.92 3.07
CA THR A 117 7.62 -3.50 2.88
C THR A 117 8.84 -2.69 3.30
N ILE A 118 9.22 -1.71 2.49
CA ILE A 118 10.25 -0.75 2.87
C ILE A 118 9.87 0.65 2.38
N SER A 119 10.00 1.63 3.28
CA SER A 119 9.72 3.04 2.99
C SER A 119 10.52 3.99 3.87
N GLY A 120 10.50 5.28 3.53
CA GLY A 120 11.17 6.35 4.25
C GLY A 120 12.50 6.76 3.62
N ASN A 121 13.46 7.17 4.44
CA ASN A 121 14.74 7.69 3.98
C ASN A 121 15.69 6.56 3.55
N LEU A 122 15.64 6.20 2.27
CA LEU A 122 16.42 5.10 1.69
C LEU A 122 17.53 5.63 0.78
N ASN A 123 18.70 4.99 0.82
CA ASN A 123 19.74 5.26 -0.15
C ASN A 123 19.27 4.80 -1.53
N LYS A 124 19.41 5.66 -2.55
CA LYS A 124 19.01 5.34 -3.94
C LYS A 124 19.72 4.13 -4.54
N ASN A 125 20.87 3.74 -3.98
CA ASN A 125 21.67 2.60 -4.42
C ASN A 125 21.55 1.38 -3.48
N ILE A 126 20.51 1.33 -2.63
CA ILE A 126 20.31 0.20 -1.71
C ILE A 126 20.30 -1.13 -2.49
N ASP A 127 20.99 -2.13 -1.94
CA ASP A 127 21.07 -3.45 -2.54
C ASP A 127 19.88 -4.32 -2.09
N PHE A 128 19.06 -4.77 -3.05
CA PHE A 128 17.95 -5.69 -2.81
C PHE A 128 18.31 -7.16 -3.03
N SER A 129 19.59 -7.48 -3.33
CA SER A 129 20.02 -8.88 -3.56
C SER A 129 19.67 -9.84 -2.41
N PRO A 130 19.63 -9.44 -1.11
CA PRO A 130 19.22 -10.32 -0.02
C PRO A 130 17.79 -10.88 -0.18
N LEU A 131 16.91 -10.21 -0.94
CA LEU A 131 15.56 -10.73 -1.22
C LEU A 131 15.56 -11.95 -2.15
N ARG A 132 16.62 -12.21 -2.92
CA ARG A 132 16.70 -13.32 -3.88
C ARG A 132 16.65 -14.70 -3.24
N LYS A 133 17.00 -14.80 -1.96
CA LYS A 133 16.95 -16.08 -1.24
C LYS A 133 15.53 -16.56 -0.94
N PHE A 134 14.55 -15.65 -1.02
CA PHE A 134 13.16 -15.98 -0.71
C PHE A 134 12.40 -16.34 -1.99
N ASP A 135 11.63 -17.41 -1.92
CA ASP A 135 10.81 -17.96 -3.01
C ASP A 135 9.28 -17.95 -2.72
N LYS A 136 8.89 -17.37 -1.57
CA LYS A 136 7.50 -17.30 -1.11
C LYS A 136 6.97 -15.89 -0.91
N ILE A 137 7.67 -14.87 -1.40
CA ILE A 137 7.19 -13.50 -1.29
C ILE A 137 5.92 -13.37 -2.12
N SER A 138 4.80 -13.13 -1.43
CA SER A 138 3.49 -12.87 -2.06
C SER A 138 3.16 -11.37 -2.11
N SER A 139 3.84 -10.55 -1.30
CA SER A 139 3.60 -9.12 -1.27
C SER A 139 4.92 -8.34 -1.18
N LEU A 140 5.12 -7.41 -2.12
CA LEU A 140 6.33 -6.57 -2.18
C LEU A 140 5.93 -5.10 -2.34
N TYR A 141 6.33 -4.26 -1.38
CA TYR A 141 6.03 -2.83 -1.36
C TYR A 141 7.32 -2.02 -1.18
N VAL A 142 7.69 -1.24 -2.21
CA VAL A 142 8.87 -0.34 -2.19
C VAL A 142 8.42 1.05 -2.63
N ASN A 143 8.14 1.92 -1.65
CA ASN A 143 7.35 3.13 -1.91
C ASN A 143 8.17 4.41 -2.16
N ASP A 144 9.32 4.59 -1.51
CA ASP A 144 10.04 5.87 -1.52
C ASP A 144 11.25 5.93 -2.47
N LEU A 145 11.55 4.82 -3.13
CA LEU A 145 12.57 4.78 -4.17
C LEU A 145 12.11 3.99 -5.40
N ILE A 146 12.80 4.15 -6.52
CA ILE A 146 12.59 3.33 -7.70
C ILE A 146 13.27 1.96 -7.46
N PHE A 147 12.47 0.89 -7.49
CA PHE A 147 12.99 -0.47 -7.43
C PHE A 147 13.78 -0.75 -8.71
N PRO A 148 15.09 -1.04 -8.63
CA PRO A 148 15.92 -1.14 -9.82
C PRO A 148 15.58 -2.36 -10.68
N ASP A 149 15.60 -2.19 -12.01
CA ASP A 149 15.24 -3.22 -12.99
C ASP A 149 16.08 -4.50 -12.84
N LYS A 150 17.34 -4.40 -12.39
CA LYS A 150 18.23 -5.54 -12.12
C LYS A 150 17.75 -6.51 -11.04
N TYR A 151 16.70 -6.13 -10.29
CA TYR A 151 16.08 -6.96 -9.24
C TYR A 151 14.68 -7.44 -9.60
N TYR A 152 14.23 -7.26 -10.84
CA TYR A 152 12.92 -7.76 -11.27
C TYR A 152 12.84 -9.29 -11.28
N ASP A 153 13.98 -9.97 -11.28
CA ASP A 153 14.06 -11.41 -11.04
C ASP A 153 13.45 -11.82 -9.69
N ILE A 154 13.54 -10.97 -8.65
CA ILE A 154 12.88 -11.22 -7.36
C ILE A 154 11.34 -11.29 -7.54
N ILE A 155 10.77 -10.37 -8.32
CA ILE A 155 9.35 -10.39 -8.64
C ILE A 155 9.01 -11.60 -9.50
N ASN A 156 9.82 -11.88 -10.52
CA ASN A 156 9.58 -12.98 -11.47
C ASN A 156 9.66 -14.35 -10.81
N ASN A 157 10.56 -14.57 -9.85
CA ASN A 157 10.74 -15.86 -9.18
C ASN A 157 9.82 -16.10 -7.99
N ASN A 158 9.06 -15.09 -7.54
CA ASN A 158 8.17 -15.20 -6.39
C ASN A 158 6.68 -15.24 -6.80
N PRO A 159 5.79 -15.83 -6.00
CA PRO A 159 4.34 -15.89 -6.26
C PRO A 159 3.64 -14.57 -5.88
N ILE A 160 4.11 -13.45 -6.43
CA ILE A 160 3.61 -12.12 -6.08
C ILE A 160 2.11 -12.01 -6.41
N GLU A 161 1.33 -11.66 -5.38
CA GLU A 161 -0.08 -11.31 -5.45
C GLU A 161 -0.29 -9.80 -5.32
N ASN A 162 0.55 -9.13 -4.52
CA ASN A 162 0.44 -7.71 -4.22
C ASN A 162 1.78 -7.01 -4.53
N LEU A 163 1.76 -6.02 -5.38
CA LEU A 163 2.93 -5.26 -5.79
C LEU A 163 2.67 -3.76 -5.69
N SER A 164 3.53 -3.02 -4.96
CA SER A 164 3.53 -1.56 -4.94
C SER A 164 4.93 -1.03 -5.22
N LEU A 165 5.09 -0.33 -6.33
CA LEU A 165 6.37 0.25 -6.77
C LEU A 165 6.18 1.66 -7.32
N ARG A 166 7.21 2.51 -7.21
CA ARG A 166 7.19 3.85 -7.82
C ARG A 166 7.23 3.82 -9.35
N LYS A 167 7.92 2.85 -9.90
CA LYS A 167 8.01 2.64 -11.36
C LYS A 167 7.83 1.16 -11.66
N VAL A 168 6.99 0.86 -12.63
CA VAL A 168 6.78 -0.50 -13.13
C VAL A 168 7.03 -0.51 -14.64
N VAL A 169 7.97 -1.36 -15.08
CA VAL A 169 8.28 -1.63 -16.49
C VAL A 169 7.75 -3.01 -16.81
N LEU A 170 6.58 -3.09 -17.43
CA LEU A 170 5.89 -4.36 -17.66
C LEU A 170 6.66 -5.30 -18.60
N ALA A 171 7.46 -4.76 -19.53
CA ALA A 171 8.31 -5.57 -20.40
C ALA A 171 9.30 -6.47 -19.62
N ASN A 172 9.76 -6.02 -18.44
CA ASN A 172 10.72 -6.74 -17.59
C ASN A 172 10.06 -7.76 -16.64
N LEU A 173 8.73 -7.82 -16.61
CA LEU A 173 7.98 -8.74 -15.76
C LEU A 173 7.46 -9.92 -16.57
N ASP A 174 7.54 -11.10 -15.96
CA ASP A 174 6.91 -12.31 -16.50
C ASP A 174 5.39 -12.28 -16.30
N LYS A 175 4.68 -13.13 -17.02
CA LYS A 175 3.26 -13.34 -16.81
C LYS A 175 3.00 -13.92 -15.42
N LYS A 176 2.14 -13.26 -14.61
CA LYS A 176 1.78 -13.64 -13.25
C LYS A 176 0.28 -13.83 -13.10
N ASN A 177 -0.15 -15.09 -13.06
CA ASN A 177 -1.57 -15.40 -12.78
C ASN A 177 -1.91 -15.18 -11.28
N SER A 178 -0.92 -15.10 -10.40
CA SER A 178 -1.09 -14.82 -8.97
C SER A 178 -1.38 -13.34 -8.68
N MET A 179 -0.99 -12.42 -9.58
CA MET A 179 -1.12 -10.98 -9.34
C MET A 179 -2.59 -10.57 -9.21
N LYS A 180 -2.92 -9.96 -8.08
CA LYS A 180 -4.26 -9.45 -7.76
C LYS A 180 -4.28 -7.94 -7.62
N ASN A 181 -3.28 -7.38 -6.94
CA ASN A 181 -3.22 -5.96 -6.63
C ASN A 181 -1.92 -5.35 -7.17
N LEU A 182 -2.06 -4.33 -8.01
CA LEU A 182 -0.93 -3.54 -8.50
C LEU A 182 -1.14 -2.07 -8.14
N GLU A 183 -0.18 -1.51 -7.41
CA GLU A 183 -0.08 -0.09 -7.16
C GLU A 183 1.18 0.49 -7.82
N VAL A 184 0.98 1.52 -8.64
CA VAL A 184 2.05 2.24 -9.32
C VAL A 184 2.04 3.69 -8.85
N LEU A 185 3.13 4.14 -8.23
CA LEU A 185 3.15 5.44 -7.57
C LEU A 185 3.63 6.61 -8.46
N ASN A 186 4.32 6.37 -9.56
CA ASN A 186 4.81 7.45 -10.44
C ASN A 186 4.80 7.12 -11.93
N GLU A 187 5.20 5.91 -12.33
CA GLU A 187 5.40 5.59 -13.73
C GLU A 187 5.04 4.14 -14.06
N LEU A 188 4.13 3.97 -15.01
CA LEU A 188 3.80 2.68 -15.63
C LEU A 188 4.29 2.73 -17.08
N ILE A 189 5.06 1.74 -17.51
CA ILE A 189 5.63 1.63 -18.85
C ILE A 189 5.14 0.34 -19.50
N ASP A 190 4.80 0.40 -20.77
CA ASP A 190 4.23 -0.68 -21.59
C ASP A 190 2.83 -1.11 -21.08
N GLU A 191 2.02 -0.14 -20.62
CA GLU A 191 0.71 -0.31 -20.01
C GLU A 191 -0.26 -1.16 -20.82
N GLN A 192 -0.16 -1.13 -22.16
CA GLN A 192 -0.97 -1.96 -23.07
C GLN A 192 -0.76 -3.46 -22.88
N THR A 193 0.35 -3.88 -22.26
CA THR A 193 0.63 -5.29 -21.97
C THR A 193 0.08 -5.78 -20.63
N LEU A 194 -0.49 -4.87 -19.80
CA LEU A 194 -0.90 -5.16 -18.43
C LEU A 194 -1.86 -6.36 -18.34
N ALA A 195 -2.90 -6.39 -19.17
CA ALA A 195 -3.88 -7.48 -19.17
C ALA A 195 -3.27 -8.85 -19.53
N SER A 196 -2.27 -8.88 -20.41
CA SER A 196 -1.59 -10.12 -20.80
C SER A 196 -0.59 -10.59 -19.73
N LYS A 197 0.04 -9.64 -19.04
CA LYS A 197 1.00 -9.91 -17.95
C LYS A 197 0.29 -10.33 -16.66
N PHE A 198 -0.81 -9.68 -16.31
CA PHE A 198 -1.55 -9.91 -15.06
C PHE A 198 -3.05 -10.13 -15.33
N PRO A 199 -3.42 -11.30 -15.89
CA PRO A 199 -4.79 -11.56 -16.34
C PRO A 199 -5.83 -11.61 -15.20
N ASN A 200 -5.39 -11.84 -13.95
CA ASN A 200 -6.24 -11.97 -12.77
C ASN A 200 -6.17 -10.73 -11.86
N ILE A 201 -5.63 -9.62 -12.37
CA ILE A 201 -5.61 -8.38 -11.60
C ILE A 201 -7.04 -7.90 -11.37
N ASN A 202 -7.36 -7.60 -10.11
CA ASN A 202 -8.67 -7.09 -9.72
C ASN A 202 -8.62 -5.71 -9.04
N HIS A 203 -7.45 -5.29 -8.59
CA HIS A 203 -7.23 -3.95 -8.07
C HIS A 203 -6.03 -3.28 -8.75
N LEU A 204 -6.27 -2.13 -9.34
CA LEU A 204 -5.24 -1.27 -9.93
C LEU A 204 -5.29 0.12 -9.30
N SER A 205 -4.14 0.58 -8.78
CA SER A 205 -3.95 1.93 -8.28
C SER A 205 -2.85 2.64 -9.08
N LEU A 206 -3.18 3.80 -9.63
CA LEU A 206 -2.26 4.65 -10.41
C LEU A 206 -2.16 6.00 -9.71
N THR A 207 -1.05 6.27 -9.05
CA THR A 207 -0.82 7.51 -8.32
C THR A 207 0.32 8.30 -8.96
N ASN A 208 0.07 9.57 -9.25
CA ASN A 208 1.07 10.51 -9.76
C ASN A 208 1.76 10.06 -11.08
N CYS A 209 1.10 9.20 -11.88
CA CYS A 209 1.60 8.70 -13.17
C CYS A 209 1.51 9.81 -14.25
N ARG A 210 2.43 10.78 -14.19
CA ARG A 210 2.38 12.03 -14.97
C ARG A 210 2.54 11.83 -16.49
N LYS A 211 3.24 10.77 -16.90
CA LYS A 211 3.51 10.48 -18.32
C LYS A 211 2.42 9.63 -18.95
N LEU A 212 1.55 9.03 -18.13
CA LEU A 212 0.47 8.19 -18.63
C LEU A 212 -0.62 9.07 -19.27
N SER A 213 -0.89 8.85 -20.53
CA SER A 213 -1.86 9.61 -21.32
C SER A 213 -2.82 8.73 -22.13
N ASP A 214 -2.49 7.46 -22.35
CA ASP A 214 -3.39 6.47 -22.94
C ASP A 214 -3.94 5.54 -21.87
N PHE A 215 -5.26 5.50 -21.74
CA PHE A 215 -5.97 4.70 -20.76
C PHE A 215 -6.80 3.58 -21.39
N LEU A 216 -6.69 3.36 -22.71
CA LEU A 216 -7.45 2.32 -23.41
C LEU A 216 -7.16 0.91 -22.88
N PHE A 217 -5.96 0.67 -22.34
CA PHE A 217 -5.60 -0.61 -21.71
C PHE A 217 -6.54 -1.00 -20.56
N LEU A 218 -7.15 -0.03 -19.87
CA LEU A 218 -8.11 -0.30 -18.78
C LEU A 218 -9.35 -1.04 -19.28
N SER A 219 -9.74 -0.84 -20.56
CA SER A 219 -10.88 -1.54 -21.17
C SER A 219 -10.67 -3.06 -21.31
N CYS A 220 -9.43 -3.53 -21.19
CA CYS A 220 -9.06 -4.94 -21.29
C CYS A 220 -9.03 -5.65 -19.92
N LEU A 221 -9.13 -4.90 -18.80
CA LEU A 221 -8.99 -5.42 -17.43
C LEU A 221 -10.36 -5.75 -16.81
N ASN A 222 -10.39 -6.80 -15.99
CA ASN A 222 -11.56 -7.18 -15.19
C ASN A 222 -11.37 -6.73 -13.74
N LEU A 223 -11.42 -5.41 -13.50
CA LEU A 223 -11.16 -4.84 -12.18
C LEU A 223 -12.40 -4.88 -11.28
N GLU A 224 -12.18 -5.10 -9.98
CA GLU A 224 -13.14 -4.86 -8.91
C GLU A 224 -12.99 -3.46 -8.32
N ARG A 225 -11.73 -2.96 -8.31
CA ARG A 225 -11.38 -1.63 -7.83
C ARG A 225 -10.37 -0.95 -8.75
N LEU A 226 -10.62 0.32 -9.04
CA LEU A 226 -9.72 1.21 -9.79
C LEU A 226 -9.55 2.52 -9.03
N ASP A 227 -8.32 2.83 -8.68
CA ASP A 227 -7.94 4.09 -8.05
C ASP A 227 -6.98 4.86 -8.97
N ILE A 228 -7.34 6.08 -9.34
CA ILE A 228 -6.50 6.98 -10.13
C ILE A 228 -6.34 8.28 -9.38
N ASN A 229 -5.11 8.60 -8.98
CA ASN A 229 -4.84 9.78 -8.16
C ASN A 229 -3.73 10.65 -8.79
N THR A 230 -4.00 11.93 -8.93
CA THR A 230 -3.04 12.94 -9.41
C THR A 230 -2.45 12.60 -10.79
N VAL A 231 -3.28 12.10 -11.70
CA VAL A 231 -2.87 11.72 -13.07
C VAL A 231 -3.38 12.77 -14.05
N LYS A 232 -2.48 13.64 -14.52
CA LYS A 232 -2.82 14.80 -15.39
C LYS A 232 -3.25 14.39 -16.81
N GLY A 233 -2.80 13.23 -17.30
CA GLY A 233 -3.14 12.74 -18.63
C GLY A 233 -4.57 12.22 -18.76
N LEU A 234 -5.27 11.98 -17.64
CA LEU A 234 -6.65 11.51 -17.65
C LEU A 234 -7.60 12.67 -17.99
N ILE A 235 -8.06 12.71 -19.23
CA ILE A 235 -9.03 13.71 -19.74
C ILE A 235 -10.45 13.13 -19.75
N SER A 236 -10.57 11.85 -20.09
CA SER A 236 -11.83 11.11 -20.10
C SER A 236 -11.63 9.71 -19.51
N ILE A 237 -12.69 9.16 -18.94
CA ILE A 237 -12.68 7.77 -18.47
C ILE A 237 -12.96 6.89 -19.70
N PRO A 238 -12.09 5.91 -20.01
CA PRO A 238 -12.36 4.99 -21.12
C PRO A 238 -13.53 4.06 -20.78
N LYS A 239 -14.08 3.41 -21.80
CA LYS A 239 -15.07 2.36 -21.58
C LYS A 239 -14.43 1.19 -20.85
N LEU A 240 -14.79 1.00 -19.59
CA LEU A 240 -14.31 -0.08 -18.74
C LEU A 240 -15.15 -1.34 -18.91
N LYS A 241 -14.55 -2.53 -18.71
CA LYS A 241 -15.32 -3.75 -18.51
C LYS A 241 -15.96 -3.68 -17.11
N SER A 242 -17.27 -3.60 -17.06
CA SER A 242 -17.98 -3.09 -15.90
C SER A 242 -18.68 -4.12 -15.04
N GLU A 243 -18.62 -5.39 -15.42
CA GLU A 243 -19.39 -6.41 -14.69
C GLU A 243 -18.87 -6.65 -13.26
N THR A 244 -17.58 -6.40 -13.04
CA THR A 244 -16.92 -6.63 -11.75
C THR A 244 -16.58 -5.35 -10.99
N LEU A 245 -16.58 -4.18 -11.63
CA LEU A 245 -16.13 -2.96 -11.02
C LEU A 245 -17.14 -2.43 -9.99
N HIS A 246 -16.76 -2.49 -8.71
CA HIS A 246 -17.58 -2.02 -7.59
C HIS A 246 -17.10 -0.70 -7.00
N THR A 247 -15.81 -0.37 -7.17
CA THR A 247 -15.21 0.83 -6.60
C THR A 247 -14.36 1.56 -7.64
N LEU A 248 -14.65 2.84 -7.83
CA LEU A 248 -13.90 3.74 -8.71
C LEU A 248 -13.57 5.02 -7.93
N GLN A 249 -12.27 5.30 -7.79
CA GLN A 249 -11.79 6.54 -7.20
C GLN A 249 -10.95 7.32 -8.20
N ILE A 250 -11.32 8.56 -8.46
CA ILE A 250 -10.57 9.47 -9.32
C ILE A 250 -10.32 10.75 -8.54
N LEU A 251 -9.12 10.83 -8.00
CA LEU A 251 -8.75 11.87 -7.06
C LEU A 251 -7.71 12.82 -7.68
N ASN A 252 -7.92 14.12 -7.55
CA ASN A 252 -6.98 15.14 -7.99
C ASN A 252 -6.57 15.06 -9.48
N CYS A 253 -7.44 14.51 -10.33
CA CYS A 253 -7.23 14.43 -11.78
C CYS A 253 -7.76 15.71 -12.44
N GLN A 254 -6.97 16.78 -12.35
CA GLN A 254 -7.37 18.16 -12.67
C GLN A 254 -7.82 18.37 -14.12
N ASN A 255 -7.47 17.47 -15.07
CA ASN A 255 -7.83 17.57 -16.47
C ASN A 255 -8.99 16.66 -16.86
N LEU A 256 -9.56 15.90 -15.93
CA LEU A 256 -10.72 15.06 -16.21
C LEU A 256 -11.95 15.95 -16.51
N GLU A 257 -12.52 15.80 -17.68
CA GLU A 257 -13.69 16.55 -18.19
C GLU A 257 -14.86 15.61 -18.50
N ASP A 258 -14.59 14.42 -19.05
CA ASP A 258 -15.62 13.48 -19.49
C ASP A 258 -15.69 12.23 -18.61
N ILE A 259 -16.87 11.98 -18.05
CA ILE A 259 -17.20 10.81 -17.23
C ILE A 259 -18.36 10.00 -17.83
N SER A 260 -18.70 10.20 -19.12
CA SER A 260 -19.89 9.61 -19.73
C SER A 260 -19.93 8.08 -19.63
N TYR A 261 -18.79 7.40 -19.73
CA TYR A 261 -18.71 5.94 -19.59
C TYR A 261 -18.96 5.41 -18.17
N ILE A 262 -18.92 6.27 -17.13
CA ILE A 262 -19.29 5.84 -15.77
C ILE A 262 -20.74 5.37 -15.73
N TYR A 263 -21.62 5.95 -16.51
CA TYR A 263 -23.06 5.59 -16.53
C TYR A 263 -23.33 4.16 -16.99
N ASP A 264 -22.39 3.52 -17.63
CA ASP A 264 -22.47 2.12 -18.06
C ASP A 264 -22.07 1.14 -16.93
N LEU A 265 -21.47 1.63 -15.84
CA LEU A 265 -20.95 0.83 -14.73
C LEU A 265 -22.06 0.43 -13.75
N LYS A 266 -22.98 -0.44 -14.15
CA LYS A 266 -24.22 -0.76 -13.39
C LYS A 266 -23.96 -1.44 -12.03
N ASN A 267 -22.81 -2.07 -11.85
CA ASN A 267 -22.41 -2.72 -10.59
C ASN A 267 -21.57 -1.82 -9.68
N LEU A 268 -21.32 -0.56 -10.09
CA LEU A 268 -20.58 0.40 -9.28
C LEU A 268 -21.37 0.75 -8.03
N LYS A 269 -20.74 0.60 -6.87
CA LYS A 269 -21.30 0.89 -5.54
C LYS A 269 -20.65 2.11 -4.90
N ASN A 270 -19.36 2.28 -5.17
CA ASN A 270 -18.55 3.30 -4.54
C ASN A 270 -17.87 4.15 -5.62
N LEU A 271 -18.14 5.45 -5.60
CA LEU A 271 -17.56 6.42 -6.53
C LEU A 271 -16.95 7.58 -5.74
N ALA A 272 -15.72 7.97 -6.06
CA ALA A 272 -15.14 9.22 -5.59
C ALA A 272 -14.56 10.00 -6.77
N ILE A 273 -14.87 11.29 -6.86
CA ILE A 273 -14.31 12.21 -7.85
C ILE A 273 -13.96 13.51 -7.13
N THR A 274 -12.67 13.89 -7.17
CA THR A 274 -12.22 15.14 -6.55
C THR A 274 -11.35 15.96 -7.48
N SER A 275 -11.42 17.29 -7.35
CA SER A 275 -10.53 18.25 -8.01
C SER A 275 -10.41 18.00 -9.53
N SER A 276 -11.54 17.82 -10.21
CA SER A 276 -11.64 17.62 -11.67
C SER A 276 -12.28 18.84 -12.35
N LYS A 277 -12.31 18.82 -13.68
CA LYS A 277 -13.06 19.80 -14.50
C LYS A 277 -14.43 19.27 -14.96
N VAL A 278 -14.87 18.14 -14.40
CA VAL A 278 -16.18 17.56 -14.75
C VAL A 278 -17.27 18.58 -14.44
N ASP A 279 -18.15 18.80 -15.41
CA ASP A 279 -19.33 19.67 -15.23
C ASP A 279 -20.23 19.10 -14.12
N PHE A 280 -20.71 19.96 -13.23
CA PHE A 280 -21.58 19.56 -12.12
C PHE A 280 -22.88 18.89 -12.62
N GLN A 281 -23.38 19.23 -13.80
CA GLN A 281 -24.54 18.54 -14.38
C GLN A 281 -24.24 17.06 -14.58
N ASN A 282 -23.05 16.70 -15.07
CA ASN A 282 -22.63 15.30 -15.21
C ASN A 282 -22.53 14.59 -13.85
N ILE A 283 -22.05 15.30 -12.82
CA ILE A 283 -22.03 14.77 -11.44
C ILE A 283 -23.45 14.54 -10.91
N SER A 284 -24.36 15.49 -11.15
CA SER A 284 -25.76 15.36 -10.78
C SER A 284 -26.43 14.16 -11.47
N ASP A 285 -26.16 13.95 -12.74
CA ASP A 285 -26.70 12.84 -13.54
C ASP A 285 -26.33 11.45 -12.99
N VAL A 286 -25.19 11.33 -12.28
CA VAL A 286 -24.77 10.08 -11.64
C VAL A 286 -25.83 9.57 -10.67
N PHE A 287 -26.45 10.45 -9.87
CA PHE A 287 -27.49 10.08 -8.90
C PHE A 287 -28.74 9.48 -9.55
N PHE A 288 -29.01 9.82 -10.81
CA PHE A 288 -30.18 9.32 -11.54
C PHE A 288 -29.88 8.08 -12.39
N LYS A 289 -28.62 7.89 -12.79
CA LYS A 289 -28.22 6.83 -13.71
C LYS A 289 -27.61 5.61 -13.02
N LEU A 290 -27.08 5.77 -11.78
CA LEU A 290 -26.44 4.72 -11.02
C LEU A 290 -27.07 4.53 -9.64
N SER A 291 -26.98 3.32 -9.11
CA SER A 291 -27.45 2.97 -7.76
C SER A 291 -26.27 2.86 -6.80
N LEU A 292 -25.66 4.01 -6.47
CA LEU A 292 -24.50 4.05 -5.60
C LEU A 292 -24.86 3.91 -4.12
N GLN A 293 -24.00 3.27 -3.35
CA GLN A 293 -24.05 3.23 -1.89
C GLN A 293 -23.27 4.41 -1.29
N ASN A 294 -22.07 4.66 -1.86
CA ASN A 294 -21.19 5.75 -1.47
C ASN A 294 -20.83 6.57 -2.69
N PHE A 295 -20.98 7.88 -2.60
CA PHE A 295 -20.52 8.80 -3.62
C PHE A 295 -19.90 10.03 -2.96
N TYR A 296 -18.61 10.17 -3.10
CA TYR A 296 -17.86 11.33 -2.63
C TYR A 296 -17.49 12.23 -3.80
N PHE A 297 -17.82 13.50 -3.70
CA PHE A 297 -17.45 14.52 -4.66
C PHE A 297 -16.92 15.75 -3.96
N LEU A 298 -15.81 16.29 -4.46
CA LEU A 298 -15.25 17.55 -3.98
C LEU A 298 -14.72 18.36 -5.16
N SER A 299 -15.34 19.49 -5.42
CA SER A 299 -14.87 20.49 -6.38
C SER A 299 -14.17 21.65 -5.68
N ASN A 300 -13.49 22.50 -6.46
CA ASN A 300 -12.90 23.74 -5.97
C ASN A 300 -13.94 24.88 -5.78
N LYS A 301 -15.24 24.60 -5.98
CA LYS A 301 -16.33 25.58 -5.90
C LYS A 301 -17.29 25.20 -4.78
N ASN A 302 -17.29 25.97 -3.70
CA ASN A 302 -18.15 25.69 -2.52
C ASN A 302 -19.62 25.48 -2.88
N LYS A 303 -20.16 26.27 -3.81
CA LYS A 303 -21.55 26.13 -4.25
C LYS A 303 -21.86 24.76 -4.85
N GLU A 304 -20.94 24.19 -5.64
CA GLU A 304 -21.10 22.84 -6.20
C GLU A 304 -21.05 21.77 -5.10
N ASN A 305 -20.18 21.94 -4.10
CA ASN A 305 -20.09 21.02 -2.97
C ASN A 305 -21.39 21.02 -2.14
N GLU A 306 -21.95 22.21 -1.84
CA GLU A 306 -23.25 22.33 -1.15
C GLU A 306 -24.40 21.68 -1.96
N MET A 307 -24.43 21.90 -3.29
CA MET A 307 -25.42 21.27 -4.16
C MET A 307 -25.28 19.76 -4.17
N PHE A 308 -24.05 19.24 -4.17
CA PHE A 308 -23.78 17.81 -4.09
C PHE A 308 -24.28 17.19 -2.78
N GLU A 309 -23.98 17.82 -1.63
CA GLU A 309 -24.44 17.37 -0.32
C GLU A 309 -25.98 17.25 -0.28
N ASN A 310 -26.68 18.26 -0.81
CA ASN A 310 -28.13 18.22 -0.90
C ASN A 310 -28.65 17.06 -1.77
N LEU A 311 -27.99 16.78 -2.89
CA LEU A 311 -28.32 15.63 -3.73
C LEU A 311 -28.04 14.31 -3.01
N ALA A 312 -26.92 14.17 -2.33
CA ALA A 312 -26.55 12.96 -1.59
C ALA A 312 -27.61 12.65 -0.51
N ILE A 313 -28.04 13.65 0.26
CA ILE A 313 -29.11 13.51 1.25
C ILE A 313 -30.42 13.08 0.58
N LYS A 314 -30.83 13.77 -0.49
CA LYS A 314 -32.06 13.49 -1.23
C LYS A 314 -32.10 12.05 -1.77
N HIS A 315 -30.99 11.56 -2.28
CA HIS A 315 -30.87 10.22 -2.87
C HIS A 315 -30.43 9.15 -1.86
N LYS A 316 -30.22 9.50 -0.58
CA LYS A 316 -29.79 8.61 0.51
C LYS A 316 -28.47 7.90 0.20
N VAL A 317 -27.54 8.59 -0.43
CA VAL A 317 -26.20 8.12 -0.75
C VAL A 317 -25.24 8.65 0.29
N ASN A 318 -24.36 7.80 0.82
CA ASN A 318 -23.35 8.22 1.77
C ASN A 318 -22.28 9.07 1.06
N ASN A 319 -21.96 10.26 1.60
CA ASN A 319 -20.98 11.20 1.03
C ASN A 319 -19.66 11.28 1.82
N SER A 320 -19.34 10.27 2.61
CA SER A 320 -18.04 10.22 3.29
C SER A 320 -16.91 9.80 2.33
N ALA A 321 -15.70 10.34 2.56
CA ALA A 321 -14.50 9.87 1.89
C ALA A 321 -14.27 8.37 2.18
N MET A 322 -13.89 7.62 1.15
CA MET A 322 -13.70 6.16 1.19
C MET A 322 -12.23 5.79 1.41
#